data_cbfb24021afcdb3319e1acb30f456b6d
#
_entry.id   cbfb24021afcdb3319e1acb30f456b6d
#
_cell.length_a   1.000
_cell.length_b   1.000
_cell.length_c   1.000
_cell.angle_alpha   90.00
_cell.angle_beta   90.00
_cell.angle_gamma   90.00
#
_symmetry.space_group_name_H-M   'P 1'
#
loop_
_entity.id
_entity.type
_entity.pdbx_description
1 polymer ?
#
loop_
_entity_poly.entity_id
_entity_poly.type
_entity_poly.pdbx_seq_one_letter_code
_entity_poly.pdbx_strand_id
1 'polypeptide(L)'
;MTSASPGRRSSARRADQDAPEAHGDEKIENGALRVDSAGRASSSSRRGERPASRRSPRRSAGRARSFSTALAALDAVAAAGAQVAVCVTDLDSGETVLAGDAHLLLPVAGIGVVPLLIEVAAQMDAGTLDPLEIIERTSVAPVTVGGLWHRLAVPALPVRDLAVLAAAASDAAAANALLERVGLDAVRARVEQIGLVKTALIDGFRDQRGLDDAPHVGLASTGELVTLFAGLVNAQVVSPAVSAQVSEWLSLNQDLALVAASTALDPFAHDDDRHGLLFVNKTGRGDGIRAEAGVIAGPRAGAAYALIVCFDDLSVAHRLRAHEAFRALGLDLMEYVY
;
A
#
# COMPACT_ATOMS: atom_id res chain seq x y z
N MET A 1 7.44 -6.16 -70.07
CA MET A 1 7.72 -7.60 -70.35
C MET A 1 7.40 -8.29 -69.05
N THR A 2 6.18 -8.82 -68.96
CA THR A 2 5.74 -10.23 -69.08
C THR A 2 6.35 -11.08 -67.96
N SER A 3 5.68 -11.83 -67.11
CA SER A 3 4.34 -12.43 -67.10
C SER A 3 4.22 -13.24 -65.77
N ALA A 4 3.17 -13.14 -65.09
CA ALA A 4 2.09 -14.13 -64.98
C ALA A 4 2.25 -15.21 -63.89
N SER A 5 1.26 -15.20 -63.00
CA SER A 5 0.73 -16.37 -62.23
C SER A 5 0.35 -17.55 -63.14
N PRO A 6 -0.03 -18.71 -62.64
CA PRO A 6 -1.10 -18.97 -61.66
C PRO A 6 -1.00 -20.31 -60.85
N GLY A 7 -1.76 -20.40 -59.79
CA GLY A 7 -2.94 -21.26 -59.66
C GLY A 7 -2.72 -22.60 -58.93
N ARG A 8 -3.53 -23.00 -58.07
CA ARG A 8 -4.83 -23.64 -57.92
C ARG A 8 -4.91 -24.48 -56.64
N ARG A 9 -5.98 -24.22 -55.91
CA ARG A 9 -7.10 -25.15 -55.50
C ARG A 9 -6.72 -26.38 -54.69
N SER A 10 -7.33 -26.62 -53.62
CA SER A 10 -8.63 -26.89 -53.01
C SER A 10 -8.57 -28.23 -52.31
N SER A 11 -9.09 -28.31 -51.14
CA SER A 11 -10.17 -29.26 -50.82
C SER A 11 -10.58 -29.14 -49.36
N ALA A 12 -11.88 -28.90 -49.20
CA ALA A 12 -12.63 -29.03 -47.97
C ALA A 12 -12.77 -30.53 -47.60
N ARG A 13 -12.78 -30.85 -46.35
CA ARG A 13 -13.52 -31.99 -45.78
C ARG A 13 -14.20 -31.58 -44.49
N ARG A 14 -15.55 -31.65 -44.56
CA ARG A 14 -16.49 -31.79 -43.45
C ARG A 14 -16.45 -33.25 -42.94
N ALA A 15 -16.64 -33.41 -41.65
CA ALA A 15 -17.41 -34.45 -40.98
C ALA A 15 -17.43 -34.04 -39.50
N ASP A 16 -18.50 -33.65 -38.92
CA ASP A 16 -19.68 -34.37 -38.42
C ASP A 16 -19.44 -35.02 -37.07
N GLN A 17 -20.21 -34.47 -36.12
CA GLN A 17 -20.97 -35.09 -35.03
C GLN A 17 -20.22 -36.06 -34.08
N ASP A 18 -20.20 -35.66 -32.80
CA ASP A 18 -20.91 -36.39 -31.73
C ASP A 18 -20.83 -35.64 -30.42
N ALA A 19 -21.99 -35.28 -29.88
CA ALA A 19 -22.22 -34.98 -28.49
C ALA A 19 -22.59 -36.27 -27.76
N PRO A 20 -22.32 -36.40 -26.48
CA PRO A 20 -23.30 -37.04 -25.60
C PRO A 20 -23.74 -36.15 -24.44
N GLU A 21 -24.97 -36.43 -24.12
CA GLU A 21 -25.89 -35.84 -23.18
C GLU A 21 -25.47 -35.90 -21.71
N ALA A 22 -26.18 -35.05 -20.98
CA ALA A 22 -26.27 -34.86 -19.54
C ALA A 22 -26.41 -36.13 -18.69
N HIS A 23 -25.94 -36.02 -17.44
CA HIS A 23 -26.69 -36.40 -16.24
C HIS A 23 -25.90 -36.02 -14.97
N GLY A 24 -26.62 -35.42 -13.99
CA GLY A 24 -26.23 -35.42 -12.60
C GLY A 24 -26.55 -34.13 -11.82
N ASP A 25 -27.86 -33.93 -11.56
CA ASP A 25 -28.31 -33.04 -10.46
C ASP A 25 -27.79 -33.55 -9.14
N GLU A 26 -27.02 -32.75 -8.42
CA GLU A 26 -26.79 -32.99 -7.00
C GLU A 26 -27.22 -31.75 -6.20
N LYS A 27 -28.36 -31.93 -5.53
CA LYS A 27 -28.94 -30.98 -4.56
C LYS A 27 -28.03 -30.88 -3.37
N ILE A 28 -27.56 -29.69 -3.05
CA ILE A 28 -27.00 -29.39 -1.73
C ILE A 28 -28.09 -28.78 -0.88
N GLU A 29 -28.48 -29.51 0.16
CA GLU A 29 -29.47 -29.11 1.17
C GLU A 29 -28.93 -28.00 2.07
N ASN A 30 -29.75 -26.96 2.24
CA ASN A 30 -29.58 -25.92 3.25
C ASN A 30 -29.85 -26.48 4.66
N GLY A 31 -28.80 -26.56 5.49
CA GLY A 31 -28.93 -26.80 6.93
C GLY A 31 -29.12 -25.49 7.68
N ALA A 32 -30.35 -25.14 7.97
CA ALA A 32 -30.69 -24.04 8.87
C ALA A 32 -30.48 -24.47 10.34
N LEU A 33 -29.62 -23.71 11.07
CA LEU A 33 -29.51 -23.83 12.52
C LEU A 33 -30.70 -23.14 13.19
N ARG A 34 -31.54 -23.93 13.88
CA ARG A 34 -32.59 -23.44 14.77
C ARG A 34 -32.01 -23.08 16.13
N VAL A 35 -32.33 -21.89 16.59
CA VAL A 35 -32.16 -21.44 17.97
C VAL A 35 -33.42 -21.83 18.72
N ASP A 36 -33.34 -22.69 19.76
CA ASP A 36 -34.41 -22.93 20.71
C ASP A 36 -34.15 -22.17 22.00
N SER A 37 -35.15 -21.40 22.36
CA SER A 37 -35.29 -20.66 23.61
C SER A 37 -36.11 -21.46 24.64
N ALA A 38 -35.77 -21.23 25.90
CA ALA A 38 -36.59 -21.34 27.11
C ALA A 38 -36.43 -22.56 28.01
N GLY A 39 -36.21 -22.26 29.30
CA GLY A 39 -36.34 -23.20 30.43
C GLY A 39 -35.92 -22.58 31.77
N ARG A 40 -36.92 -22.14 32.52
CA ARG A 40 -36.93 -21.47 33.85
C ARG A 40 -36.19 -22.21 34.98
N ALA A 41 -35.56 -21.37 35.80
CA ALA A 41 -35.51 -21.26 37.24
C ALA A 41 -35.70 -22.51 38.15
N SER A 42 -34.76 -22.68 39.08
CA SER A 42 -35.10 -22.91 40.52
C SER A 42 -33.91 -22.55 41.43
N SER A 43 -34.25 -21.85 42.49
CA SER A 43 -33.41 -21.37 43.58
C SER A 43 -33.01 -22.49 44.52
N SER A 44 -31.76 -22.56 45.01
CA SER A 44 -31.44 -23.00 46.34
C SER A 44 -30.19 -22.35 46.90
N SER A 45 -30.37 -21.71 48.03
CA SER A 45 -29.35 -21.10 48.88
C SER A 45 -28.42 -22.13 49.49
N ARG A 46 -27.10 -21.88 49.54
CA ARG A 46 -26.24 -22.26 50.70
C ARG A 46 -24.90 -21.49 50.68
N ARG A 47 -24.77 -20.76 51.79
CA ARG A 47 -23.55 -20.46 52.58
C ARG A 47 -22.19 -20.35 51.88
N GLY A 48 -21.67 -19.17 51.95
CA GLY A 48 -20.42 -18.63 52.39
C GLY A 48 -19.14 -19.45 52.20
N GLU A 49 -18.39 -19.09 51.16
CA GLU A 49 -16.94 -19.18 51.18
C GLU A 49 -16.37 -17.86 50.63
N ARG A 50 -15.40 -17.30 51.40
CA ARG A 50 -14.70 -16.07 51.03
C ARG A 50 -14.02 -16.30 49.69
N PRO A 51 -14.14 -15.39 48.71
CA PRO A 51 -13.33 -15.50 47.49
C PRO A 51 -11.88 -15.18 47.84
N ALA A 52 -11.02 -16.17 47.60
CA ALA A 52 -9.59 -15.98 47.52
C ALA A 52 -9.32 -14.86 46.51
N SER A 53 -8.54 -13.87 46.90
CA SER A 53 -8.08 -12.80 46.04
C SER A 53 -7.47 -13.41 44.78
N ARG A 54 -8.17 -13.26 43.64
CA ARG A 54 -7.56 -13.46 42.31
C ARG A 54 -6.43 -12.47 42.19
N ARG A 55 -5.20 -12.93 42.39
CA ARG A 55 -4.00 -12.26 41.94
C ARG A 55 -4.18 -12.04 40.43
N SER A 56 -4.36 -10.79 40.03
CA SER A 56 -4.21 -10.40 38.64
C SER A 56 -2.91 -11.00 38.12
N PRO A 57 -2.90 -11.62 36.94
CA PRO A 57 -1.65 -12.05 36.35
C PRO A 57 -0.75 -10.78 36.27
N ARG A 58 0.40 -10.81 36.97
CA ARG A 58 1.45 -9.82 36.75
C ARG A 58 1.68 -9.85 35.23
N ARG A 59 1.34 -8.75 34.54
CA ARG A 59 1.88 -8.48 33.21
C ARG A 59 3.38 -8.75 33.36
N SER A 60 3.88 -9.78 32.71
CA SER A 60 5.30 -9.96 32.51
C SER A 60 5.81 -8.61 31.98
N ALA A 61 6.72 -7.99 32.68
CA ALA A 61 7.42 -6.82 32.17
C ALA A 61 8.08 -7.29 30.86
N GLY A 62 7.42 -7.05 29.75
CA GLY A 62 7.93 -7.34 28.41
C GLY A 62 9.28 -6.64 28.32
N ARG A 63 10.26 -7.36 27.83
CA ARG A 63 11.55 -6.80 27.39
C ARG A 63 11.22 -5.50 26.66
N ALA A 64 11.78 -4.39 27.11
CA ALA A 64 11.52 -3.09 26.50
C ALA A 64 11.74 -3.25 24.99
N ARG A 65 10.70 -3.04 24.19
CA ARG A 65 10.75 -3.10 22.73
C ARG A 65 11.74 -2.02 22.31
N SER A 66 12.86 -2.41 21.72
CA SER A 66 13.92 -1.46 21.38
C SER A 66 14.11 -1.49 19.86
N PHE A 67 14.18 -0.32 19.27
CA PHE A 67 14.56 -0.13 17.86
C PHE A 67 16.08 0.03 17.72
N SER A 68 16.86 -0.75 18.49
CA SER A 68 18.33 -0.59 18.56
C SER A 68 19.01 -0.96 17.25
N THR A 69 18.49 -1.95 16.54
CA THR A 69 19.04 -2.37 15.23
C THR A 69 18.79 -1.29 14.18
N ALA A 70 17.59 -0.75 14.17
CA ALA A 70 17.21 0.36 13.29
C ALA A 70 18.07 1.60 13.60
N LEU A 71 18.16 2.01 14.87
CA LEU A 71 18.94 3.20 15.28
C LEU A 71 20.40 3.09 14.84
N ALA A 72 21.06 1.97 15.07
CA ALA A 72 22.46 1.78 14.67
C ALA A 72 22.63 1.87 13.13
N ALA A 73 21.69 1.32 12.36
CA ALA A 73 21.74 1.37 10.90
C ALA A 73 21.44 2.79 10.38
N LEU A 74 20.48 3.51 10.98
CA LEU A 74 20.14 4.88 10.62
C LEU A 74 21.31 5.84 10.93
N ASP A 75 21.97 5.69 12.07
CA ASP A 75 23.19 6.44 12.41
C ASP A 75 24.31 6.21 11.39
N ALA A 76 24.49 4.97 10.94
CA ALA A 76 25.51 4.64 9.93
C ALA A 76 25.18 5.25 8.56
N VAL A 77 23.91 5.34 8.18
CA VAL A 77 23.45 5.98 6.93
C VAL A 77 23.62 7.49 7.02
N ALA A 78 23.26 8.11 8.15
CA ALA A 78 23.44 9.54 8.39
C ALA A 78 24.93 9.92 8.40
N ALA A 79 25.79 9.11 9.05
CA ALA A 79 27.24 9.31 9.05
C ALA A 79 27.87 9.17 7.64
N ALA A 80 27.20 8.47 6.72
CA ALA A 80 27.60 8.37 5.31
C ALA A 80 27.13 9.56 4.46
N GLY A 81 26.49 10.59 5.07
CA GLY A 81 26.10 11.83 4.40
C GLY A 81 24.63 11.86 3.95
N ALA A 82 23.80 10.88 4.32
CA ALA A 82 22.38 10.93 4.00
C ALA A 82 21.60 11.88 4.91
N GLN A 83 20.58 12.52 4.36
CA GLN A 83 19.46 13.03 5.16
C GLN A 83 18.53 11.86 5.50
N VAL A 84 18.19 11.69 6.76
CA VAL A 84 17.39 10.58 7.26
C VAL A 84 16.25 11.11 8.11
N ALA A 85 15.03 10.70 7.81
CA ALA A 85 13.89 10.96 8.68
C ALA A 85 13.13 9.66 8.93
N VAL A 86 12.77 9.39 10.18
CA VAL A 86 12.05 8.18 10.60
C VAL A 86 10.96 8.52 11.61
N CYS A 87 9.83 7.84 11.51
CA CYS A 87 8.78 7.86 12.52
C CYS A 87 8.11 6.49 12.60
N VAL A 88 7.84 6.02 13.81
CA VAL A 88 7.03 4.83 14.09
C VAL A 88 6.08 5.15 15.22
N THR A 89 4.80 4.83 15.03
CA THR A 89 3.75 5.04 16.02
C THR A 89 2.98 3.75 16.23
N ASP A 90 2.73 3.40 17.49
CA ASP A 90 1.87 2.29 17.86
C ASP A 90 0.42 2.59 17.48
N LEU A 91 -0.26 1.64 16.81
CA LEU A 91 -1.61 1.87 16.30
C LEU A 91 -2.68 1.89 17.39
N ASP A 92 -2.47 1.16 18.49
CA ASP A 92 -3.47 1.02 19.55
C ASP A 92 -3.44 2.22 20.51
N SER A 93 -2.22 2.66 20.88
CA SER A 93 -2.04 3.76 21.82
C SER A 93 -1.89 5.13 21.16
N GLY A 94 -1.49 5.18 19.89
CA GLY A 94 -1.09 6.41 19.20
C GLY A 94 0.26 6.97 19.69
N GLU A 95 1.01 6.23 20.53
CA GLU A 95 2.30 6.66 21.06
C GLU A 95 3.39 6.53 19.99
N THR A 96 4.21 7.57 19.84
CA THR A 96 5.40 7.51 19.00
C THR A 96 6.49 6.70 19.70
N VAL A 97 6.87 5.56 19.14
CA VAL A 97 7.85 4.62 19.71
C VAL A 97 9.26 4.78 19.14
N LEU A 98 9.36 5.41 17.97
CA LEU A 98 10.62 5.82 17.34
C LEU A 98 10.41 7.12 16.56
N ALA A 99 11.29 8.10 16.75
CA ALA A 99 11.32 9.29 15.91
C ALA A 99 12.75 9.81 15.75
N GLY A 100 13.10 10.19 14.52
CA GLY A 100 14.31 10.92 14.17
C GLY A 100 13.97 11.86 13.02
N ASP A 101 14.15 13.18 13.24
CA ASP A 101 13.87 14.23 12.25
C ASP A 101 12.47 14.13 11.57
N ALA A 102 11.48 13.60 12.31
CA ALA A 102 10.15 13.26 11.79
C ALA A 102 9.37 14.45 11.23
N HIS A 103 9.80 15.67 11.50
CA HIS A 103 9.19 16.91 11.04
C HIS A 103 9.83 17.49 9.75
N LEU A 104 10.98 16.94 9.33
CA LEU A 104 11.65 17.39 8.11
C LEU A 104 10.80 17.09 6.88
N LEU A 105 10.79 18.06 5.97
CA LEU A 105 10.14 17.94 4.67
C LEU A 105 11.17 17.39 3.67
N LEU A 106 10.97 16.15 3.24
CA LEU A 106 11.87 15.44 2.33
C LEU A 106 11.13 14.96 1.07
N PRO A 107 11.85 14.77 -0.04
CA PRO A 107 11.27 14.19 -1.24
C PRO A 107 10.91 12.71 -1.03
N VAL A 108 9.70 12.33 -1.47
CA VAL A 108 9.13 10.99 -1.21
C VAL A 108 8.92 10.15 -2.46
N ALA A 109 9.25 10.68 -3.64
CA ALA A 109 9.13 9.98 -4.92
C ALA A 109 7.75 9.27 -5.06
N GLY A 110 7.72 7.96 -5.29
CA GLY A 110 6.50 7.17 -5.52
C GLY A 110 5.46 7.20 -4.39
N ILE A 111 5.83 7.57 -3.15
CA ILE A 111 4.82 7.73 -2.07
C ILE A 111 3.88 8.92 -2.39
N GLY A 112 4.33 9.88 -3.18
CA GLY A 112 3.49 11.00 -3.64
C GLY A 112 2.23 10.59 -4.39
N VAL A 113 2.08 9.32 -4.79
CA VAL A 113 0.83 8.81 -5.38
C VAL A 113 -0.29 8.63 -4.35
N VAL A 114 0.02 8.50 -3.05
CA VAL A 114 -1.00 8.22 -2.02
C VAL A 114 -2.04 9.34 -1.92
N PRO A 115 -1.69 10.63 -1.87
CA PRO A 115 -2.66 11.72 -1.97
C PRO A 115 -3.55 11.66 -3.21
N LEU A 116 -3.00 11.29 -4.36
CA LEU A 116 -3.76 11.11 -5.59
C LEU A 116 -4.79 9.98 -5.47
N LEU A 117 -4.37 8.82 -4.94
CA LEU A 117 -5.27 7.69 -4.73
C LEU A 117 -6.42 8.02 -3.77
N ILE A 118 -6.16 8.83 -2.73
CA ILE A 118 -7.19 9.32 -1.80
C ILE A 118 -8.21 10.19 -2.54
N GLU A 119 -7.76 11.12 -3.38
CA GLU A 119 -8.67 11.97 -4.15
C GLU A 119 -9.47 11.16 -5.18
N VAL A 120 -8.84 10.22 -5.89
CA VAL A 120 -9.52 9.30 -6.81
C VAL A 120 -10.62 8.51 -6.07
N ALA A 121 -10.29 7.90 -4.94
CA ALA A 121 -11.26 7.15 -4.13
C ALA A 121 -12.38 8.05 -3.59
N ALA A 122 -12.06 9.28 -3.18
CA ALA A 122 -13.04 10.24 -2.69
C ALA A 122 -14.02 10.68 -3.79
N GLN A 123 -13.54 10.91 -5.01
CA GLN A 123 -14.42 11.24 -6.14
C GLN A 123 -15.27 10.04 -6.56
N MET A 124 -14.73 8.80 -6.48
CA MET A 124 -15.51 7.58 -6.72
C MET A 124 -16.61 7.40 -5.66
N ASP A 125 -16.29 7.58 -4.39
CA ASP A 125 -17.24 7.49 -3.26
C ASP A 125 -18.36 8.55 -3.38
N ALA A 126 -18.01 9.76 -3.81
CA ALA A 126 -18.96 10.84 -4.09
C ALA A 126 -19.78 10.66 -5.40
N GLY A 127 -19.47 9.66 -6.22
CA GLY A 127 -20.12 9.44 -7.51
C GLY A 127 -19.79 10.47 -8.60
N THR A 128 -18.74 11.27 -8.42
CA THR A 128 -18.27 12.28 -9.40
C THR A 128 -17.24 11.73 -10.38
N LEU A 129 -16.68 10.56 -10.10
CA LEU A 129 -15.78 9.81 -10.96
C LEU A 129 -16.28 8.38 -11.08
N ASP A 130 -16.57 7.95 -12.32
CA ASP A 130 -16.98 6.56 -12.59
C ASP A 130 -15.73 5.66 -12.52
N PRO A 131 -15.68 4.64 -11.64
CA PRO A 131 -14.58 3.69 -11.58
C PRO A 131 -14.36 2.90 -12.89
N LEU A 132 -15.37 2.82 -13.73
CA LEU A 132 -15.33 2.14 -15.05
C LEU A 132 -15.06 3.12 -16.20
N GLU A 133 -14.93 4.42 -15.96
CA GLU A 133 -14.53 5.40 -16.97
C GLU A 133 -13.21 4.98 -17.61
N ILE A 134 -13.16 4.92 -18.93
CA ILE A 134 -11.99 4.49 -19.70
C ILE A 134 -11.10 5.70 -19.97
N ILE A 135 -9.83 5.62 -19.61
CA ILE A 135 -8.81 6.64 -19.90
C ILE A 135 -7.80 6.04 -20.88
N GLU A 136 -7.52 6.77 -21.95
CA GLU A 136 -6.53 6.39 -22.96
C GLU A 136 -5.11 6.78 -22.51
N ARG A 137 -4.12 5.90 -22.76
CA ARG A 137 -2.72 6.17 -22.45
C ARG A 137 -2.16 7.36 -23.21
N THR A 138 -2.70 7.62 -24.40
CA THR A 138 -2.29 8.76 -25.24
C THR A 138 -2.79 10.11 -24.73
N SER A 139 -3.66 10.15 -23.71
CA SER A 139 -4.12 11.40 -23.10
C SER A 139 -3.04 12.09 -22.26
N VAL A 140 -1.97 11.39 -21.89
CA VAL A 140 -0.87 11.94 -21.08
C VAL A 140 0.46 11.84 -21.78
N ALA A 141 1.41 12.70 -21.34
CA ALA A 141 2.78 12.65 -21.85
C ALA A 141 3.39 11.26 -21.57
N PRO A 142 4.13 10.68 -22.54
CA PRO A 142 4.75 9.38 -22.34
C PRO A 142 5.74 9.41 -21.17
N VAL A 143 5.60 8.41 -20.27
CA VAL A 143 6.50 8.15 -19.16
C VAL A 143 6.85 6.67 -19.16
N THR A 144 8.15 6.38 -19.05
CA THR A 144 8.69 5.01 -19.11
C THR A 144 9.31 4.56 -17.79
N VAL A 145 9.50 5.49 -16.85
CA VAL A 145 10.02 5.19 -15.51
C VAL A 145 8.95 4.48 -14.67
N GLY A 146 9.27 3.27 -14.25
CA GLY A 146 8.35 2.45 -13.42
C GLY A 146 7.15 1.90 -14.19
N GLY A 147 6.40 1.01 -13.54
CA GLY A 147 5.14 0.51 -14.00
C GLY A 147 5.15 -0.49 -15.16
N LEU A 148 3.95 -0.83 -15.57
CA LEU A 148 3.70 -1.87 -16.58
C LEU A 148 2.91 -1.36 -17.77
N TRP A 149 2.04 -0.36 -17.63
CA TRP A 149 1.09 0.03 -18.66
C TRP A 149 1.74 0.43 -19.98
N HIS A 150 2.88 1.12 -19.92
CA HIS A 150 3.64 1.49 -21.13
C HIS A 150 4.17 0.27 -21.91
N ARG A 151 4.24 -0.92 -21.26
CA ARG A 151 4.67 -2.21 -21.85
C ARG A 151 3.50 -3.07 -22.33
N LEU A 152 2.27 -2.77 -21.87
CA LEU A 152 1.09 -3.51 -22.25
C LEU A 152 0.60 -3.06 -23.63
N ALA A 153 0.03 -4.02 -24.40
CA ALA A 153 -0.59 -3.73 -25.69
C ALA A 153 -1.91 -2.97 -25.56
N VAL A 154 -2.59 -3.05 -24.38
CA VAL A 154 -3.84 -2.36 -24.14
C VAL A 154 -3.64 -0.85 -24.06
N PRO A 155 -4.30 -0.05 -24.93
CA PRO A 155 -4.07 1.38 -25.02
C PRO A 155 -4.86 2.19 -23.99
N ALA A 156 -5.90 1.62 -23.38
CA ALA A 156 -6.81 2.31 -22.48
C ALA A 156 -7.25 1.37 -21.36
N LEU A 157 -7.45 1.93 -20.16
CA LEU A 157 -7.86 1.19 -18.97
C LEU A 157 -8.91 1.97 -18.19
N PRO A 158 -9.79 1.29 -17.43
CA PRO A 158 -10.69 1.95 -16.49
C PRO A 158 -9.95 2.59 -15.33
N VAL A 159 -10.52 3.65 -14.77
CA VAL A 159 -9.98 4.40 -13.62
C VAL A 159 -9.54 3.48 -12.48
N ARG A 160 -10.39 2.50 -12.10
CA ARG A 160 -10.08 1.55 -11.04
C ARG A 160 -8.81 0.73 -11.31
N ASP A 161 -8.58 0.31 -12.55
CA ASP A 161 -7.41 -0.50 -12.91
C ASP A 161 -6.15 0.37 -12.97
N LEU A 162 -6.28 1.63 -13.38
CA LEU A 162 -5.20 2.61 -13.28
C LEU A 162 -4.80 2.87 -11.83
N ALA A 163 -5.77 2.96 -10.89
CA ALA A 163 -5.48 3.11 -9.47
C ALA A 163 -4.73 1.90 -8.91
N VAL A 164 -5.12 0.68 -9.28
CA VAL A 164 -4.39 -0.55 -8.93
C VAL A 164 -2.96 -0.52 -9.48
N LEU A 165 -2.76 -0.16 -10.76
CA LEU A 165 -1.42 -0.08 -11.34
C LEU A 165 -0.54 0.97 -10.65
N ALA A 166 -1.11 2.15 -10.35
CA ALA A 166 -0.39 3.21 -9.66
C ALA A 166 0.01 2.82 -8.23
N ALA A 167 -0.86 2.13 -7.50
CA ALA A 167 -0.61 1.65 -6.15
C ALA A 167 0.36 0.46 -6.12
N ALA A 168 0.02 -0.62 -6.84
CA ALA A 168 0.70 -1.91 -6.77
C ALA A 168 2.04 -1.91 -7.51
N ALA A 169 2.07 -1.42 -8.75
CA ALA A 169 3.24 -1.46 -9.62
C ALA A 169 4.02 -0.14 -9.69
N SER A 170 3.62 0.89 -8.92
CA SER A 170 4.19 2.24 -9.03
C SER A 170 4.21 2.76 -10.48
N ASP A 171 3.08 2.54 -11.20
CA ASP A 171 2.96 2.89 -12.61
C ASP A 171 2.79 4.40 -12.78
N ALA A 172 3.85 5.05 -13.27
CA ALA A 172 3.89 6.50 -13.45
C ALA A 172 2.90 6.98 -14.53
N ALA A 173 2.71 6.19 -15.60
CA ALA A 173 1.77 6.54 -16.66
C ALA A 173 0.32 6.46 -16.17
N ALA A 174 -0.01 5.41 -15.39
CA ALA A 174 -1.32 5.28 -14.74
C ALA A 174 -1.57 6.41 -13.73
N ALA A 175 -0.57 6.74 -12.90
CA ALA A 175 -0.66 7.84 -11.95
C ALA A 175 -0.88 9.19 -12.67
N ASN A 176 -0.16 9.47 -13.75
CA ASN A 176 -0.35 10.69 -14.52
C ASN A 176 -1.73 10.76 -15.18
N ALA A 177 -2.22 9.64 -15.71
CA ALA A 177 -3.57 9.57 -16.31
C ALA A 177 -4.67 9.89 -15.28
N LEU A 178 -4.54 9.35 -14.08
CA LEU A 178 -5.43 9.69 -12.97
C LEU A 178 -5.30 11.15 -12.54
N LEU A 179 -4.05 11.66 -12.46
CA LEU A 179 -3.80 13.04 -12.08
C LEU A 179 -4.37 14.04 -13.09
N GLU A 180 -4.24 13.76 -14.39
CA GLU A 180 -4.85 14.58 -15.46
C GLU A 180 -6.38 14.58 -15.32
N ARG A 181 -6.97 13.43 -14.96
CA ARG A 181 -8.43 13.29 -14.84
C ARG A 181 -9.01 13.99 -13.61
N VAL A 182 -8.36 13.90 -12.45
CA VAL A 182 -8.88 14.50 -11.20
C VAL A 182 -8.37 15.92 -10.95
N GLY A 183 -7.22 16.29 -11.50
CA GLY A 183 -6.57 17.59 -11.34
C GLY A 183 -5.68 17.69 -10.11
N LEU A 184 -4.50 18.29 -10.27
CA LEU A 184 -3.53 18.47 -9.19
C LEU A 184 -4.06 19.35 -8.06
N ASP A 185 -4.85 20.37 -8.38
CA ASP A 185 -5.42 21.28 -7.38
C ASP A 185 -6.45 20.58 -6.50
N ALA A 186 -7.23 19.63 -7.05
CA ALA A 186 -8.15 18.81 -6.27
C ALA A 186 -7.38 17.91 -5.28
N VAL A 187 -6.29 17.30 -5.71
CA VAL A 187 -5.41 16.50 -4.84
C VAL A 187 -4.84 17.35 -3.70
N ARG A 188 -4.35 18.56 -3.99
CA ARG A 188 -3.83 19.48 -2.97
C ARG A 188 -4.90 19.92 -1.99
N ALA A 189 -6.08 20.32 -2.48
CA ALA A 189 -7.20 20.68 -1.63
C ALA A 189 -7.63 19.51 -0.72
N ARG A 190 -7.58 18.28 -1.20
CA ARG A 190 -7.87 17.09 -0.38
C ARG A 190 -6.84 16.91 0.73
N VAL A 191 -5.57 17.06 0.44
CA VAL A 191 -4.48 16.97 1.44
C VAL A 191 -4.69 18.00 2.56
N GLU A 192 -5.03 19.25 2.19
CA GLU A 192 -5.35 20.30 3.16
C GLU A 192 -6.59 19.98 4.01
N GLN A 193 -7.67 19.45 3.39
CA GLN A 193 -8.90 19.06 4.07
C GLN A 193 -8.71 17.97 5.12
N ILE A 194 -7.80 17.01 4.87
CA ILE A 194 -7.45 15.97 5.86
C ILE A 194 -6.38 16.44 6.87
N GLY A 195 -5.98 17.72 6.82
CA GLY A 195 -5.14 18.36 7.83
C GLY A 195 -3.64 18.13 7.68
N LEU A 196 -3.16 17.66 6.51
CA LEU A 196 -1.74 17.50 6.24
C LEU A 196 -1.18 18.80 5.64
N VAL A 197 -0.13 19.33 6.26
CA VAL A 197 0.51 20.60 5.87
C VAL A 197 1.95 20.44 5.37
N LYS A 198 2.53 19.26 5.59
CA LYS A 198 3.89 18.88 5.18
C LYS A 198 3.89 17.70 4.21
N THR A 199 2.75 17.40 3.61
CA THR A 199 2.60 16.34 2.61
C THR A 199 1.93 16.91 1.40
N ALA A 200 2.56 16.81 0.23
CA ALA A 200 2.01 17.34 -1.01
C ALA A 200 2.48 16.52 -2.22
N LEU A 201 1.56 16.29 -3.15
CA LEU A 201 1.88 16.02 -4.55
C LEU A 201 2.14 17.37 -5.23
N ILE A 202 3.32 17.55 -5.82
CA ILE A 202 3.75 18.84 -6.36
C ILE A 202 3.58 18.89 -7.87
N ASP A 203 3.87 17.77 -8.55
CA ASP A 203 3.92 17.66 -10.00
C ASP A 203 3.60 16.22 -10.44
N GLY A 204 3.41 16.03 -11.75
CA GLY A 204 3.31 14.70 -12.35
C GLY A 204 4.63 13.93 -12.33
N PHE A 205 4.52 12.62 -12.58
CA PHE A 205 5.69 11.75 -12.74
C PHE A 205 6.33 11.98 -14.10
N ARG A 206 7.67 12.05 -14.15
CA ARG A 206 8.46 12.33 -15.36
C ARG A 206 9.70 11.46 -15.41
N ASP A 207 10.11 11.09 -16.61
CA ASP A 207 11.40 10.39 -16.84
C ASP A 207 12.58 11.29 -16.54
N GLN A 208 12.48 12.57 -16.93
CA GLN A 208 13.46 13.62 -16.68
C GLN A 208 12.74 14.92 -16.32
N ARG A 209 13.36 15.73 -15.48
CA ARG A 209 12.86 17.05 -15.08
C ARG A 209 13.69 18.13 -15.71
N GLY A 210 13.01 19.10 -16.35
CA GLY A 210 13.61 20.29 -16.89
C GLY A 210 13.78 21.38 -15.84
N LEU A 211 14.35 22.53 -16.26
CA LEU A 211 14.58 23.67 -15.37
C LEU A 211 13.29 24.30 -14.85
N ASP A 212 12.21 24.20 -15.61
CA ASP A 212 10.88 24.76 -15.27
C ASP A 212 10.00 23.77 -14.51
N ASP A 213 10.41 22.51 -14.39
CA ASP A 213 9.67 21.50 -13.64
C ASP A 213 9.94 21.63 -12.14
N ALA A 214 8.98 21.22 -11.31
CA ALA A 214 9.25 21.06 -9.88
C ALA A 214 10.38 20.02 -9.67
N PRO A 215 11.28 20.21 -8.70
CA PRO A 215 12.45 19.34 -8.51
C PRO A 215 12.06 17.91 -8.11
N HIS A 216 10.88 17.75 -7.51
CA HIS A 216 10.37 16.46 -7.01
C HIS A 216 8.88 16.30 -7.33
N VAL A 217 8.42 15.05 -7.44
CA VAL A 217 7.01 14.74 -7.66
C VAL A 217 6.16 15.03 -6.41
N GLY A 218 6.74 14.83 -5.23
CA GLY A 218 6.06 15.06 -3.96
C GLY A 218 7.04 15.19 -2.80
N LEU A 219 6.59 15.86 -1.77
CA LEU A 219 7.29 16.05 -0.49
C LEU A 219 6.42 15.56 0.64
N ALA A 220 7.02 15.06 1.73
CA ALA A 220 6.32 14.75 2.96
C ALA A 220 7.25 14.77 4.18
N SER A 221 6.66 14.84 5.36
CA SER A 221 7.35 14.51 6.61
C SER A 221 6.95 13.11 7.07
N THR A 222 7.87 12.37 7.71
CA THR A 222 7.59 11.02 8.20
C THR A 222 6.50 11.01 9.28
N GLY A 223 6.40 12.07 10.08
CA GLY A 223 5.34 12.21 11.07
C GLY A 223 3.95 12.30 10.44
N GLU A 224 3.79 13.06 9.34
CA GLU A 224 2.49 13.11 8.64
C GLU A 224 2.19 11.83 7.86
N LEU A 225 3.21 11.18 7.25
CA LEU A 225 3.02 9.90 6.60
C LEU A 225 2.51 8.84 7.58
N VAL A 226 3.08 8.75 8.77
CA VAL A 226 2.61 7.83 9.82
C VAL A 226 1.17 8.13 10.21
N THR A 227 0.82 9.41 10.41
CA THR A 227 -0.57 9.83 10.71
C THR A 227 -1.52 9.43 9.60
N LEU A 228 -1.12 9.64 8.33
CA LEU A 228 -1.93 9.30 7.17
C LEU A 228 -2.17 7.78 7.06
N PHE A 229 -1.12 6.97 7.16
CA PHE A 229 -1.24 5.52 7.05
C PHE A 229 -1.99 4.90 8.23
N ALA A 230 -1.79 5.39 9.46
CA ALA A 230 -2.60 5.01 10.62
C ALA A 230 -4.08 5.38 10.40
N GLY A 231 -4.35 6.58 9.89
CA GLY A 231 -5.71 7.03 9.57
C GLY A 231 -6.39 6.17 8.50
N LEU A 232 -5.67 5.71 7.49
CA LEU A 232 -6.20 4.81 6.45
C LEU A 232 -6.67 3.48 7.04
N VAL A 233 -5.84 2.79 7.81
CA VAL A 233 -6.21 1.49 8.38
C VAL A 233 -7.24 1.59 9.50
N ASN A 234 -7.35 2.76 10.16
CA ASN A 234 -8.35 3.06 11.17
C ASN A 234 -9.65 3.65 10.59
N ALA A 235 -9.80 3.66 9.26
CA ALA A 235 -10.98 4.16 8.56
C ALA A 235 -11.32 5.65 8.84
N GLN A 236 -10.29 6.50 9.02
CA GLN A 236 -10.41 7.90 9.44
C GLN A 236 -10.08 8.92 8.36
N VAL A 237 -9.60 8.48 7.18
CA VAL A 237 -9.23 9.37 6.08
C VAL A 237 -10.42 9.57 5.14
N VAL A 238 -10.96 10.78 5.05
CA VAL A 238 -12.13 11.19 4.27
C VAL A 238 -13.41 10.49 4.72
N SER A 239 -13.54 9.20 4.43
CA SER A 239 -14.64 8.32 4.86
C SER A 239 -14.12 6.91 5.10
N PRO A 240 -14.88 6.05 5.83
CA PRO A 240 -14.52 4.64 5.96
C PRO A 240 -14.39 3.92 4.62
N ALA A 241 -15.23 4.25 3.63
CA ALA A 241 -15.19 3.65 2.30
C ALA A 241 -13.93 4.06 1.54
N VAL A 242 -13.56 5.35 1.56
CA VAL A 242 -12.33 5.87 0.95
C VAL A 242 -11.10 5.25 1.60
N SER A 243 -11.06 5.20 2.92
CA SER A 243 -9.94 4.60 3.67
C SER A 243 -9.75 3.13 3.32
N ALA A 244 -10.85 2.35 3.27
CA ALA A 244 -10.83 0.92 2.92
C ALA A 244 -10.34 0.72 1.48
N GLN A 245 -10.86 1.49 0.52
CA GLN A 245 -10.47 1.38 -0.88
C GLN A 245 -8.99 1.70 -1.12
N VAL A 246 -8.47 2.76 -0.48
CA VAL A 246 -7.05 3.12 -0.60
C VAL A 246 -6.17 2.08 0.09
N SER A 247 -6.57 1.58 1.26
CA SER A 247 -5.84 0.51 1.96
C SER A 247 -5.81 -0.78 1.15
N GLU A 248 -6.92 -1.16 0.50
CA GLU A 248 -6.98 -2.29 -0.43
C GLU A 248 -5.99 -2.13 -1.58
N TRP A 249 -5.96 -0.98 -2.25
CA TRP A 249 -4.99 -0.75 -3.31
C TRP A 249 -3.54 -0.81 -2.84
N LEU A 250 -3.24 -0.25 -1.67
CA LEU A 250 -1.90 -0.23 -1.11
C LEU A 250 -1.45 -1.59 -0.58
N SER A 251 -2.39 -2.49 -0.19
CA SER A 251 -2.05 -3.86 0.18
C SER A 251 -1.57 -4.71 -1.00
N LEU A 252 -1.84 -4.26 -2.24
CA LEU A 252 -1.36 -4.90 -3.46
C LEU A 252 0.07 -4.47 -3.87
N ASN A 253 0.75 -3.62 -3.10
CA ASN A 253 2.06 -3.10 -3.47
C ASN A 253 3.10 -4.21 -3.64
N GLN A 254 3.65 -4.35 -4.84
CA GLN A 254 4.61 -5.40 -5.18
C GLN A 254 6.05 -5.09 -4.78
N ASP A 255 6.36 -3.84 -4.43
CA ASP A 255 7.70 -3.46 -3.99
C ASP A 255 7.89 -3.70 -2.49
N LEU A 256 8.29 -4.91 -2.15
CA LEU A 256 8.59 -5.37 -0.79
C LEU A 256 10.11 -5.42 -0.50
N ALA A 257 10.93 -4.63 -1.21
CA ALA A 257 12.38 -4.74 -1.12
C ALA A 257 13.05 -3.83 -0.07
N LEU A 258 12.26 -3.03 0.69
CA LEU A 258 12.77 -2.12 1.72
C LEU A 258 12.43 -2.63 3.13
N VAL A 259 11.54 -1.98 3.87
CA VAL A 259 11.08 -2.44 5.21
C VAL A 259 10.45 -3.82 5.12
N ALA A 260 9.59 -4.01 4.14
CA ALA A 260 8.89 -5.26 3.87
C ALA A 260 9.83 -6.46 3.60
N ALA A 261 11.08 -6.23 3.19
CA ALA A 261 12.05 -7.31 2.96
C ALA A 261 12.30 -8.20 4.21
N SER A 262 11.99 -7.69 5.40
CA SER A 262 12.13 -8.42 6.67
C SER A 262 10.93 -9.30 7.01
N THR A 263 9.81 -9.17 6.29
CA THR A 263 8.58 -9.92 6.53
C THR A 263 8.54 -11.26 5.81
N ALA A 264 9.37 -11.44 4.79
CA ALA A 264 9.37 -12.59 3.87
C ALA A 264 8.01 -12.82 3.17
N LEU A 265 7.19 -11.77 3.02
CA LEU A 265 5.93 -11.83 2.29
C LEU A 265 6.17 -12.03 0.78
N ASP A 266 5.26 -12.75 0.13
CA ASP A 266 5.25 -12.91 -1.32
C ASP A 266 4.67 -11.65 -1.97
N PRO A 267 5.38 -10.98 -2.90
CA PRO A 267 4.88 -9.79 -3.57
C PRO A 267 3.54 -9.95 -4.32
N PHE A 268 3.18 -11.18 -4.67
CA PHE A 268 1.97 -11.46 -5.45
C PHE A 268 0.83 -12.10 -4.64
N ALA A 269 1.06 -12.41 -3.36
CA ALA A 269 0.10 -13.15 -2.55
C ALA A 269 0.18 -12.80 -1.06
N HIS A 270 0.40 -11.52 -0.73
CA HIS A 270 0.49 -11.05 0.66
C HIS A 270 -0.74 -10.24 1.13
N ASP A 271 -1.69 -10.03 0.26
CA ASP A 271 -2.94 -9.32 0.53
C ASP A 271 -3.94 -10.15 1.35
N ASP A 272 -3.71 -11.46 1.49
CA ASP A 272 -4.51 -12.30 2.36
C ASP A 272 -3.83 -12.52 3.72
N ASP A 273 -4.65 -12.61 4.77
CA ASP A 273 -4.23 -12.69 6.17
C ASP A 273 -3.71 -14.07 6.61
N ARG A 274 -3.46 -15.01 5.67
CA ARG A 274 -2.96 -16.37 5.97
C ARG A 274 -1.72 -16.37 6.86
N HIS A 275 -0.98 -15.29 6.83
CA HIS A 275 0.22 -15.11 7.64
C HIS A 275 -0.04 -14.46 9.01
N GLY A 276 -1.29 -14.03 9.30
CA GLY A 276 -1.62 -13.27 10.51
C GLY A 276 -0.88 -11.94 10.59
N LEU A 277 -0.51 -11.38 9.45
CA LEU A 277 0.23 -10.13 9.31
C LEU A 277 -0.50 -9.20 8.32
N LEU A 278 -1.09 -8.14 8.83
CA LEU A 278 -1.56 -7.04 7.98
C LEU A 278 -0.35 -6.23 7.53
N PHE A 279 -0.23 -6.05 6.23
CA PHE A 279 0.82 -5.23 5.64
C PHE A 279 0.25 -4.33 4.54
N VAL A 280 0.33 -3.01 4.75
CA VAL A 280 -0.13 -1.99 3.82
C VAL A 280 1.00 -0.98 3.67
N ASN A 281 1.57 -0.83 2.49
CA ASN A 281 2.69 0.08 2.30
C ASN A 281 2.72 0.77 0.94
N LYS A 282 3.53 1.82 0.85
CA LYS A 282 3.95 2.42 -0.40
C LYS A 282 5.41 2.78 -0.35
N THR A 283 6.14 2.39 -1.40
CA THR A 283 7.55 2.73 -1.57
C THR A 283 7.73 3.94 -2.47
N GLY A 284 8.83 4.67 -2.24
CA GLY A 284 9.31 5.74 -3.07
C GLY A 284 10.75 5.50 -3.51
N ARG A 285 10.98 5.53 -4.83
CA ARG A 285 12.30 5.38 -5.44
C ARG A 285 12.55 6.51 -6.40
N GLY A 286 13.68 7.17 -6.24
CA GLY A 286 14.13 8.27 -7.10
C GLY A 286 15.65 8.38 -7.07
N ASP A 287 16.18 9.34 -7.83
CA ASP A 287 17.59 9.67 -7.79
C ASP A 287 17.95 10.19 -6.40
N GLY A 288 18.88 9.55 -5.72
CA GLY A 288 19.23 9.85 -4.34
C GLY A 288 18.18 9.43 -3.29
N ILE A 289 16.96 9.03 -3.66
CA ILE A 289 15.84 8.85 -2.74
C ILE A 289 15.49 7.39 -2.57
N ARG A 290 15.32 6.96 -1.31
CA ARG A 290 14.62 5.75 -0.90
C ARG A 290 13.66 6.10 0.23
N ALA A 291 12.41 5.73 0.08
CA ALA A 291 11.38 5.99 1.06
C ALA A 291 10.40 4.82 1.13
N GLU A 292 9.87 4.55 2.30
CA GLU A 292 8.72 3.66 2.50
C GLU A 292 7.90 4.16 3.67
N ALA A 293 6.59 4.14 3.50
CA ALA A 293 5.64 4.38 4.57
C ALA A 293 4.55 3.31 4.53
N GLY A 294 4.02 2.93 5.69
CA GLY A 294 3.05 1.86 5.76
C GLY A 294 2.56 1.56 7.17
N VAL A 295 1.79 0.50 7.23
CA VAL A 295 1.34 -0.15 8.46
C VAL A 295 1.74 -1.61 8.43
N ILE A 296 2.22 -2.09 9.56
CA ILE A 296 2.44 -3.50 9.84
C ILE A 296 1.72 -3.85 11.14
N ALA A 297 0.89 -4.88 11.13
CA ALA A 297 0.22 -5.35 12.34
C ALA A 297 0.22 -6.87 12.40
N GLY A 298 0.65 -7.39 13.54
CA GLY A 298 0.73 -8.81 13.86
C GLY A 298 -0.11 -9.16 15.08
N PRO A 299 0.02 -10.39 15.59
CA PRO A 299 -0.82 -10.87 16.70
C PRO A 299 -0.67 -10.09 18.02
N ARG A 300 0.44 -9.38 18.21
CA ARG A 300 0.75 -8.71 19.48
C ARG A 300 0.53 -7.21 19.46
N ALA A 301 0.76 -6.55 18.34
CA ALA A 301 0.63 -5.11 18.18
C ALA A 301 0.55 -4.71 16.71
N GLY A 302 0.16 -3.47 16.45
CA GLY A 302 0.26 -2.80 15.15
C GLY A 302 1.12 -1.56 15.24
N ALA A 303 1.81 -1.23 14.14
CA ALA A 303 2.60 -0.03 14.03
C ALA A 303 2.42 0.63 12.66
N ALA A 304 2.23 1.95 12.65
CA ALA A 304 2.42 2.76 11.45
C ALA A 304 3.86 3.26 11.42
N TYR A 305 4.49 3.22 10.25
CA TYR A 305 5.90 3.60 10.10
C TYR A 305 6.14 4.42 8.83
N ALA A 306 7.18 5.24 8.88
CA ALA A 306 7.72 5.90 7.70
C ALA A 306 9.24 6.07 7.87
N LEU A 307 9.98 5.81 6.80
CA LEU A 307 11.42 6.05 6.70
C LEU A 307 11.74 6.67 5.35
N ILE A 308 12.48 7.78 5.37
CA ILE A 308 12.98 8.48 4.18
C ILE A 308 14.50 8.61 4.32
N VAL A 309 15.23 8.21 3.28
CA VAL A 309 16.68 8.34 3.17
C VAL A 309 17.00 9.03 1.85
N CYS A 310 17.69 10.17 1.93
CA CYS A 310 18.10 10.95 0.77
C CYS A 310 19.62 11.12 0.76
N PHE A 311 20.25 10.71 -0.34
CA PHE A 311 21.65 10.99 -0.66
C PHE A 311 21.75 11.96 -1.83
N ASP A 312 22.86 12.68 -1.96
CA ASP A 312 23.13 13.51 -3.13
C ASP A 312 23.27 12.67 -4.39
N ASP A 313 23.76 11.42 -4.27
CA ASP A 313 23.81 10.43 -5.36
C ASP A 313 23.34 9.05 -4.86
N LEU A 314 23.02 8.15 -5.78
CA LEU A 314 22.79 6.75 -5.49
C LEU A 314 23.90 5.86 -6.07
N SER A 315 25.12 6.09 -5.61
CA SER A 315 26.20 5.10 -5.77
C SER A 315 25.76 3.74 -5.26
N VAL A 316 26.35 2.66 -5.75
CA VAL A 316 26.02 1.30 -5.27
C VAL A 316 26.14 1.20 -3.75
N ALA A 317 27.19 1.84 -3.17
CA ALA A 317 27.41 1.84 -1.74
C ALA A 317 26.28 2.52 -0.96
N HIS A 318 25.79 3.69 -1.43
CA HIS A 318 24.69 4.40 -0.81
C HIS A 318 23.38 3.61 -0.91
N ARG A 319 23.10 2.98 -2.06
CA ARG A 319 21.92 2.12 -2.22
C ARG A 319 21.92 0.95 -1.25
N LEU A 320 23.06 0.26 -1.11
CA LEU A 320 23.17 -0.87 -0.18
C LEU A 320 22.98 -0.45 1.27
N ARG A 321 23.60 0.67 1.70
CA ARG A 321 23.40 1.20 3.04
C ARG A 321 21.96 1.60 3.31
N ALA A 322 21.31 2.27 2.35
CA ALA A 322 19.88 2.60 2.48
C ALA A 322 19.06 1.33 2.67
N HIS A 323 19.20 0.32 1.81
CA HIS A 323 18.47 -0.95 1.93
C HIS A 323 18.73 -1.66 3.27
N GLU A 324 19.96 -1.61 3.80
CA GLU A 324 20.29 -2.17 5.10
C GLU A 324 19.55 -1.45 6.24
N ALA A 325 19.45 -0.11 6.19
CA ALA A 325 18.69 0.66 7.19
C ALA A 325 17.18 0.35 7.15
N PHE A 326 16.59 0.25 5.95
CA PHE A 326 15.20 -0.17 5.82
C PHE A 326 14.96 -1.59 6.35
N ARG A 327 15.85 -2.51 6.02
CA ARG A 327 15.75 -3.89 6.52
C ARG A 327 15.91 -3.96 8.04
N ALA A 328 16.81 -3.17 8.62
CA ALA A 328 17.00 -3.10 10.08
C ALA A 328 15.71 -2.60 10.76
N LEU A 329 15.10 -1.55 10.24
CA LEU A 329 13.80 -1.09 10.74
C LEU A 329 12.72 -2.17 10.62
N GLY A 330 12.67 -2.89 9.51
CA GLY A 330 11.72 -3.98 9.30
C GLY A 330 11.91 -5.12 10.30
N LEU A 331 13.14 -5.48 10.65
CA LEU A 331 13.43 -6.50 11.67
C LEU A 331 12.92 -6.07 13.06
N ASP A 332 13.21 -4.83 13.47
CA ASP A 332 12.75 -4.30 14.76
C ASP A 332 11.21 -4.16 14.79
N LEU A 333 10.56 -3.82 13.65
CA LEU A 333 9.11 -3.80 13.52
C LEU A 333 8.50 -5.21 13.62
N MET A 334 9.11 -6.22 13.00
CA MET A 334 8.67 -7.61 13.13
C MET A 334 8.77 -8.07 14.60
N GLU A 335 9.85 -7.76 15.32
CA GLU A 335 9.96 -8.04 16.75
C GLU A 335 8.89 -7.27 17.58
N TYR A 336 8.50 -6.07 17.10
CA TYR A 336 7.50 -5.25 17.76
C TYR A 336 6.10 -5.86 17.66
N VAL A 337 5.71 -6.41 16.50
CA VAL A 337 4.35 -6.88 16.24
C VAL A 337 4.12 -8.35 16.56
N TYR A 338 5.20 -9.15 16.69
CA TYR A 338 5.19 -10.56 17.10
C TYR A 338 5.78 -10.78 18.49
#